data_2a2c0abe5d2adf4684a0c70b12058340
#
_entry.id   2a2c0abe5d2adf4684a0c70b12058340
#
_cell.length_a   1.000
_cell.length_b   1.000
_cell.length_c   1.000
_cell.angle_alpha   90.00
_cell.angle_beta   90.00
_cell.angle_gamma   90.00
#
_symmetry.space_group_name_H-M   'P 1'
#
loop_
_entity.id
_entity.type
_entity.pdbx_description
1 polymer ?
#
loop_
_entity_poly.entity_id
_entity_poly.type
_entity_poly.pdbx_seq_one_letter_code
_entity_poly.pdbx_strand_id
1 'polypeptide(L)'
;MFYIHWAFILAYVFIIVSIMLAVLMDNRQPAKTIAWVMVLLFMPIVGIILYVFFGRNTRKMTFISQRSLDQLSKRSMLEFVEQRQLTLPDDYRSLIQLFTNQSLALPFKDNEVEFYTDGYEFFPALLKSIASARKHIHLETYIFADDALGRLVADALICKSREGVEVRLIYDDVGCWRVPRELFERMRRAGIDVNAFMPVKFPAFTSKVNYRNHRKVCVVDGVEAFVGGMNIALRYVKGIYKGRLPWRDTHLRIRGGAVYALQRTFLVDWYFVDRTLVTNSKYYPPMPWRIENNCLMQVVTSSPIAKWPDIMQGYVRILLEAKNYVYMESPYFLPTEQVLFAMRTAALAGVDVRLMIPRHSDSRLLELSSMSFVTEVPEAGVKIMLYEAGFNHSKLLVADDALCTCGSTNIDFRSFENNFESNVFIYDRTTALRMKEIFISDEQECVDFLSVYSERKRPFMHRLAESLVRLFSPLL
;
A
#
# COMPACT_ATOMS: atom_id res chain seq x y z
N MET A 1 6.80 -12.48 -53.99
CA MET A 1 7.63 -12.18 -52.80
C MET A 1 7.79 -10.66 -52.57
N PHE A 2 8.15 -9.86 -53.55
CA PHE A 2 8.36 -8.41 -53.40
C PHE A 2 7.17 -7.64 -52.79
N TYR A 3 5.96 -7.82 -53.30
CA TYR A 3 4.73 -7.16 -52.76
C TYR A 3 4.37 -7.59 -51.35
N ILE A 4 4.62 -8.85 -51.00
CA ILE A 4 4.37 -9.37 -49.64
C ILE A 4 5.32 -8.70 -48.64
N HIS A 5 6.59 -8.51 -49.01
CA HIS A 5 7.57 -7.83 -48.16
C HIS A 5 7.19 -6.37 -47.88
N TRP A 6 6.81 -5.63 -48.91
CA TRP A 6 6.31 -4.25 -48.75
C TRP A 6 5.01 -4.17 -47.94
N ALA A 7 4.12 -5.12 -48.08
CA ALA A 7 2.89 -5.18 -47.27
C ALA A 7 3.22 -5.35 -45.78
N PHE A 8 4.19 -6.19 -45.42
CA PHE A 8 4.64 -6.35 -44.02
C PHE A 8 5.28 -5.07 -43.48
N ILE A 9 6.13 -4.40 -44.27
CA ILE A 9 6.77 -3.12 -43.87
C ILE A 9 5.69 -2.05 -43.63
N LEU A 10 4.75 -1.90 -44.54
CA LEU A 10 3.66 -0.92 -44.40
C LEU A 10 2.79 -1.19 -43.19
N ALA A 11 2.41 -2.45 -42.96
CA ALA A 11 1.65 -2.85 -41.78
C ALA A 11 2.43 -2.57 -40.48
N TYR A 12 3.72 -2.85 -40.48
CA TYR A 12 4.61 -2.58 -39.34
C TYR A 12 4.72 -1.09 -39.04
N VAL A 13 4.97 -0.23 -40.07
CA VAL A 13 5.02 1.23 -39.92
C VAL A 13 3.68 1.75 -39.42
N PHE A 14 2.57 1.26 -39.95
CA PHE A 14 1.23 1.64 -39.53
C PHE A 14 0.98 1.33 -38.05
N ILE A 15 1.38 0.15 -37.59
CA ILE A 15 1.26 -0.24 -36.17
C ILE A 15 2.08 0.70 -35.27
N ILE A 16 3.34 0.99 -35.62
CA ILE A 16 4.19 1.89 -34.84
C ILE A 16 3.58 3.29 -34.76
N VAL A 17 3.19 3.85 -35.91
CA VAL A 17 2.59 5.18 -35.98
C VAL A 17 1.29 5.23 -35.15
N SER A 18 0.45 4.19 -35.24
CA SER A 18 -0.79 4.09 -34.46
C SER A 18 -0.53 4.07 -32.96
N ILE A 19 0.50 3.32 -32.51
CA ILE A 19 0.89 3.27 -31.09
C ILE A 19 1.48 4.61 -30.66
N MET A 20 2.33 5.24 -31.47
CA MET A 20 2.88 6.56 -31.17
C MET A 20 1.78 7.62 -31.03
N LEU A 21 0.78 7.62 -31.92
CA LEU A 21 -0.39 8.49 -31.81
C LEU A 21 -1.18 8.21 -30.52
N ALA A 22 -1.40 6.94 -30.18
CA ALA A 22 -2.03 6.55 -28.93
C ALA A 22 -1.27 7.05 -27.70
N VAL A 23 0.08 6.97 -27.71
CA VAL A 23 0.94 7.50 -26.64
C VAL A 23 0.80 9.01 -26.53
N LEU A 24 0.80 9.74 -27.64
CA LEU A 24 0.65 11.19 -27.68
C LEU A 24 -0.74 11.62 -27.17
N MET A 25 -1.81 10.90 -27.56
CA MET A 25 -3.17 11.19 -27.14
C MET A 25 -3.50 10.79 -25.70
N ASP A 26 -2.61 10.06 -25.04
CA ASP A 26 -2.80 9.63 -23.65
C ASP A 26 -2.60 10.76 -22.63
N ASN A 27 -2.14 11.94 -23.08
CA ASN A 27 -1.97 13.18 -22.29
C ASN A 27 -1.20 12.98 -20.97
N ARG A 28 -0.05 12.31 -21.05
CA ARG A 28 0.83 12.08 -19.90
C ARG A 28 1.80 13.25 -19.68
N GLN A 29 2.58 13.11 -18.61
CA GLN A 29 3.73 13.98 -18.39
C GLN A 29 4.61 13.98 -19.66
N PRO A 30 4.98 15.15 -20.21
CA PRO A 30 5.73 15.25 -21.48
C PRO A 30 6.99 14.37 -21.51
N ALA A 31 7.75 14.32 -20.39
CA ALA A 31 8.96 13.51 -20.28
C ALA A 31 8.66 12.00 -20.48
N LYS A 32 7.59 11.47 -19.87
CA LYS A 32 7.17 10.06 -20.03
C LYS A 32 6.71 9.79 -21.48
N THR A 33 6.00 10.73 -22.08
CA THR A 33 5.55 10.62 -23.48
C THR A 33 6.74 10.57 -24.43
N ILE A 34 7.71 11.48 -24.28
CA ILE A 34 8.94 11.51 -25.08
C ILE A 34 9.72 10.22 -24.91
N ALA A 35 9.90 9.74 -23.67
CA ALA A 35 10.62 8.48 -23.40
C ALA A 35 9.98 7.30 -24.15
N TRP A 36 8.64 7.15 -24.12
CA TRP A 36 7.95 6.10 -24.86
C TRP A 36 8.07 6.24 -26.38
N VAL A 37 7.96 7.47 -26.90
CA VAL A 37 8.15 7.74 -28.33
C VAL A 37 9.56 7.34 -28.76
N MET A 38 10.59 7.68 -27.97
CA MET A 38 11.98 7.31 -28.25
C MET A 38 12.19 5.78 -28.21
N VAL A 39 11.65 5.09 -27.19
CA VAL A 39 11.73 3.63 -27.12
C VAL A 39 11.06 2.96 -28.31
N LEU A 40 9.88 3.43 -28.72
CA LEU A 40 9.17 2.92 -29.89
C LEU A 40 9.90 3.20 -31.21
N LEU A 41 10.61 4.34 -31.30
CA LEU A 41 11.36 4.72 -32.49
C LEU A 41 12.65 3.90 -32.65
N PHE A 42 13.43 3.73 -31.57
CA PHE A 42 14.75 3.08 -31.62
C PHE A 42 14.69 1.56 -31.42
N MET A 43 13.67 1.06 -30.70
CA MET A 43 13.52 -0.37 -30.41
C MET A 43 12.07 -0.81 -30.65
N PRO A 44 11.56 -0.73 -31.87
CA PRO A 44 10.12 -0.82 -32.11
C PRO A 44 9.48 -2.12 -31.63
N ILE A 45 10.05 -3.28 -31.88
CA ILE A 45 9.50 -4.58 -31.44
C ILE A 45 9.52 -4.68 -29.92
N VAL A 46 10.67 -4.43 -29.31
CA VAL A 46 10.84 -4.46 -27.85
C VAL A 46 10.02 -3.35 -27.20
N GLY A 47 10.00 -2.17 -27.82
CA GLY A 47 9.22 -1.02 -27.37
C GLY A 47 7.71 -1.27 -27.35
N ILE A 48 7.17 -1.96 -28.36
CA ILE A 48 5.75 -2.35 -28.37
C ILE A 48 5.46 -3.30 -27.19
N ILE A 49 6.30 -4.30 -26.98
CA ILE A 49 6.16 -5.24 -25.87
C ILE A 49 6.19 -4.46 -24.55
N LEU A 50 7.24 -3.65 -24.32
CA LEU A 50 7.37 -2.86 -23.10
C LEU A 50 6.20 -1.89 -22.92
N TYR A 51 5.71 -1.23 -23.97
CA TYR A 51 4.58 -0.33 -23.91
C TYR A 51 3.28 -1.03 -23.50
N VAL A 52 3.02 -2.23 -24.05
CA VAL A 52 1.85 -3.02 -23.69
C VAL A 52 1.86 -3.42 -22.22
N PHE A 53 3.03 -3.74 -21.67
CA PHE A 53 3.17 -4.16 -20.27
C PHE A 53 3.24 -3.00 -19.27
N PHE A 54 3.98 -1.95 -19.61
CA PHE A 54 4.32 -0.86 -18.68
C PHE A 54 3.81 0.51 -19.12
N GLY A 55 3.48 0.62 -20.41
CA GLY A 55 3.12 1.89 -21.03
C GLY A 55 1.64 2.26 -20.97
N ARG A 56 0.70 1.35 -20.74
CA ARG A 56 -0.74 1.64 -20.82
C ARG A 56 -1.27 2.41 -19.62
N ASN A 57 -2.12 3.42 -19.89
CA ASN A 57 -2.80 4.18 -18.83
C ASN A 57 -4.06 3.42 -18.36
N THR A 58 -4.00 2.87 -17.17
CA THR A 58 -5.12 2.12 -16.58
C THR A 58 -6.16 2.98 -15.91
N ARG A 59 -5.85 4.26 -15.62
CA ARG A 59 -6.82 5.22 -15.03
C ARG A 59 -8.04 5.47 -15.91
N LYS A 60 -7.97 5.11 -17.21
CA LYS A 60 -9.10 5.13 -18.14
C LYS A 60 -9.94 3.84 -18.11
N MET A 61 -9.54 2.82 -17.37
CA MET A 61 -10.24 1.54 -17.29
C MET A 61 -11.26 1.56 -16.14
N THR A 62 -12.53 1.43 -16.45
CA THR A 62 -13.59 1.28 -15.45
C THR A 62 -13.76 -0.21 -15.12
N PHE A 63 -13.19 -0.66 -14.00
CA PHE A 63 -13.33 -2.05 -13.51
C PHE A 63 -14.59 -2.27 -12.69
N ILE A 64 -15.09 -1.21 -12.05
CA ILE A 64 -16.30 -1.22 -11.23
C ILE A 64 -17.19 -0.08 -11.71
N SER A 65 -18.47 -0.37 -11.94
CA SER A 65 -19.41 0.69 -12.31
C SER A 65 -19.64 1.64 -11.13
N GLN A 66 -19.82 2.92 -11.41
CA GLN A 66 -20.15 3.92 -10.39
C GLN A 66 -21.39 3.49 -9.57
N ARG A 67 -22.37 2.88 -10.25
CA ARG A 67 -23.58 2.35 -9.62
C ARG A 67 -23.28 1.25 -8.59
N SER A 68 -22.34 0.34 -8.87
CA SER A 68 -21.94 -0.73 -7.94
C SER A 68 -21.16 -0.16 -6.76
N LEU A 69 -20.27 0.81 -6.99
CA LEU A 69 -19.57 1.54 -5.93
C LEU A 69 -20.57 2.29 -5.02
N ASP A 70 -21.53 2.93 -5.61
CA ASP A 70 -22.60 3.62 -4.89
C ASP A 70 -23.42 2.64 -4.01
N GLN A 71 -23.75 1.47 -4.52
CA GLN A 71 -24.49 0.47 -3.78
C GLN A 71 -23.68 -0.10 -2.62
N LEU A 72 -22.37 -0.32 -2.80
CA LEU A 72 -21.46 -0.75 -1.73
C LEU A 72 -21.21 0.33 -0.66
N SER A 73 -21.44 1.61 -1.02
CA SER A 73 -21.12 2.76 -0.17
C SER A 73 -22.33 3.39 0.51
N LYS A 74 -23.53 3.33 -0.12
CA LYS A 74 -24.58 4.32 0.14
C LYS A 74 -25.48 4.11 1.34
N ARG A 75 -25.67 2.91 1.85
CA ARG A 75 -26.73 2.80 2.86
C ARG A 75 -26.23 2.85 4.30
N SER A 76 -25.26 2.07 4.63
CA SER A 76 -24.87 1.92 6.04
C SER A 76 -23.79 2.89 6.53
N MET A 77 -22.89 3.33 5.63
CA MET A 77 -21.82 4.25 6.02
C MET A 77 -22.29 5.71 6.09
N LEU A 78 -23.06 6.16 5.11
CA LEU A 78 -23.57 7.55 5.08
C LEU A 78 -24.54 7.79 6.24
N GLU A 79 -25.48 6.88 6.47
CA GLU A 79 -26.40 6.96 7.62
C GLU A 79 -25.66 7.04 8.97
N PHE A 80 -24.54 6.30 9.10
CA PHE A 80 -23.76 6.35 10.35
C PHE A 80 -23.03 7.69 10.53
N VAL A 81 -22.52 8.30 9.45
CA VAL A 81 -21.81 9.59 9.50
C VAL A 81 -22.78 10.76 9.62
N GLU A 82 -23.91 10.72 8.90
CA GLU A 82 -24.95 11.77 8.94
C GLU A 82 -25.63 11.88 10.31
N GLN A 83 -25.79 10.76 11.03
CA GLN A 83 -26.37 10.75 12.37
C GLN A 83 -25.46 11.38 13.44
N ARG A 84 -24.17 11.54 13.17
CA ARG A 84 -23.21 12.12 14.09
C ARG A 84 -22.70 13.45 13.50
N GLN A 85 -23.25 14.56 13.92
CA GLN A 85 -22.74 15.89 13.59
C GLN A 85 -21.24 15.99 13.95
N LEU A 86 -20.36 15.78 12.95
CA LEU A 86 -18.92 15.79 13.14
C LEU A 86 -18.41 17.23 13.09
N THR A 87 -17.90 17.73 14.20
CA THR A 87 -17.06 18.92 14.20
C THR A 87 -15.65 18.50 13.75
N LEU A 88 -15.26 18.91 12.55
CA LEU A 88 -13.93 18.60 12.03
C LEU A 88 -12.90 19.54 12.63
N PRO A 89 -11.69 19.05 13.00
CA PRO A 89 -10.59 19.91 13.43
C PRO A 89 -10.22 20.92 12.33
N ASP A 90 -10.12 22.20 12.69
CA ASP A 90 -9.85 23.26 11.69
C ASP A 90 -8.49 23.09 11.02
N ASP A 91 -7.47 22.66 11.75
CA ASP A 91 -6.12 22.42 11.23
C ASP A 91 -6.06 21.36 10.14
N TYR A 92 -6.96 20.37 10.17
CA TYR A 92 -6.98 19.24 9.21
C TYR A 92 -8.20 19.21 8.31
N ARG A 93 -9.07 20.21 8.38
CA ARG A 93 -10.31 20.29 7.59
C ARG A 93 -10.06 20.10 6.10
N SER A 94 -9.04 20.75 5.58
CA SER A 94 -8.69 20.70 4.15
C SER A 94 -8.21 19.31 3.72
N LEU A 95 -7.41 18.63 4.56
CA LEU A 95 -6.94 17.26 4.30
C LEU A 95 -8.09 16.26 4.39
N ILE A 96 -8.95 16.37 5.40
CA ILE A 96 -10.14 15.53 5.57
C ILE A 96 -11.07 15.68 4.36
N GLN A 97 -11.29 16.91 3.91
CA GLN A 97 -12.13 17.19 2.75
C GLN A 97 -11.51 16.68 1.44
N LEU A 98 -10.20 16.77 1.28
CA LEU A 98 -9.47 16.21 0.14
C LEU A 98 -9.81 14.71 -0.02
N PHE A 99 -9.63 13.92 1.03
CA PHE A 99 -9.89 12.48 1.00
C PHE A 99 -11.37 12.14 0.83
N THR A 100 -12.26 12.92 1.46
CA THR A 100 -13.71 12.73 1.31
C THR A 100 -14.15 12.96 -0.13
N ASN A 101 -13.62 13.99 -0.79
CA ASN A 101 -14.00 14.34 -2.16
C ASN A 101 -13.43 13.37 -3.20
N GLN A 102 -12.27 12.77 -2.94
CA GLN A 102 -11.57 11.92 -3.91
C GLN A 102 -11.99 10.45 -3.84
N SER A 103 -11.92 9.87 -2.64
CA SER A 103 -12.07 8.42 -2.44
C SER A 103 -13.30 8.04 -1.60
N LEU A 104 -14.18 8.99 -1.27
CA LEU A 104 -15.26 8.80 -0.31
C LEU A 104 -14.73 8.23 1.03
N ALA A 105 -13.53 8.64 1.42
CA ALA A 105 -12.97 8.32 2.71
C ALA A 105 -13.66 9.19 3.77
N LEU A 106 -14.76 8.68 4.32
CA LEU A 106 -15.53 9.38 5.33
C LEU A 106 -14.76 9.40 6.66
N PRO A 107 -14.78 10.52 7.39
CA PRO A 107 -14.20 10.59 8.74
C PRO A 107 -15.11 9.89 9.76
N PHE A 108 -14.49 9.07 10.61
CA PHE A 108 -15.16 8.38 11.73
C PHE A 108 -14.50 8.79 13.03
N LYS A 109 -15.28 9.21 14.01
CA LYS A 109 -14.81 9.50 15.38
C LYS A 109 -15.06 8.32 16.32
N ASP A 110 -14.55 8.43 17.51
CA ASP A 110 -14.72 7.43 18.58
C ASP A 110 -14.18 6.06 18.16
N ASN A 111 -12.85 6.02 17.92
CA ASN A 111 -12.14 4.81 17.59
C ASN A 111 -11.08 4.48 18.62
N GLU A 112 -10.84 3.21 18.87
CA GLU A 112 -9.69 2.68 19.60
C GLU A 112 -8.67 2.13 18.63
N VAL A 113 -7.38 2.39 18.93
CA VAL A 113 -6.25 1.88 18.17
C VAL A 113 -5.28 1.18 19.09
N GLU A 114 -4.88 -0.01 18.71
CA GLU A 114 -3.80 -0.77 19.31
C GLU A 114 -2.71 -0.97 18.27
N PHE A 115 -1.45 -0.71 18.67
CA PHE A 115 -0.28 -0.82 17.79
C PHE A 115 0.45 -2.13 18.06
N TYR A 116 0.79 -2.83 17.00
CA TYR A 116 1.69 -3.98 17.01
C TYR A 116 2.91 -3.65 16.18
N THR A 117 4.09 -3.81 16.76
CA THR A 117 5.36 -3.46 16.11
C THR A 117 6.15 -4.68 15.67
N ASP A 118 5.70 -5.86 16.07
CA ASP A 118 6.29 -7.16 15.70
C ASP A 118 5.24 -8.26 15.54
N GLY A 119 5.67 -9.38 14.97
CA GLY A 119 4.78 -10.53 14.75
C GLY A 119 4.46 -11.32 16.02
N TYR A 120 5.27 -11.20 17.07
CA TYR A 120 5.02 -11.93 18.34
C TYR A 120 3.79 -11.39 19.06
N GLU A 121 3.52 -10.10 18.93
CA GLU A 121 2.34 -9.47 19.50
C GLU A 121 1.14 -9.53 18.52
N PHE A 122 1.39 -9.26 17.23
CA PHE A 122 0.34 -9.18 16.21
C PHE A 122 -0.37 -10.51 15.97
N PHE A 123 0.36 -11.60 15.71
CA PHE A 123 -0.28 -12.86 15.32
C PHE A 123 -1.11 -13.52 16.43
N PRO A 124 -0.69 -13.52 17.71
CA PRO A 124 -1.58 -13.95 18.79
C PRO A 124 -2.86 -13.13 18.90
N ALA A 125 -2.79 -11.80 18.72
CA ALA A 125 -3.96 -10.94 18.72
C ALA A 125 -4.90 -11.26 17.55
N LEU A 126 -4.36 -11.40 16.34
CA LEU A 126 -5.12 -11.81 15.15
C LEU A 126 -5.79 -13.17 15.33
N LEU A 127 -5.06 -14.17 15.80
CA LEU A 127 -5.59 -15.53 16.04
C LEU A 127 -6.69 -15.52 17.12
N LYS A 128 -6.51 -14.73 18.18
CA LYS A 128 -7.53 -14.55 19.22
C LYS A 128 -8.81 -13.93 18.65
N SER A 129 -8.69 -12.92 17.79
CA SER A 129 -9.83 -12.31 17.11
C SER A 129 -10.51 -13.28 16.15
N ILE A 130 -9.75 -14.04 15.35
CA ILE A 130 -10.30 -15.11 14.49
C ILE A 130 -11.06 -16.12 15.35
N ALA A 131 -10.48 -16.61 16.46
CA ALA A 131 -11.11 -17.59 17.33
C ALA A 131 -12.42 -17.07 17.97
N SER A 132 -12.52 -15.76 18.21
CA SER A 132 -13.71 -15.13 18.79
C SER A 132 -14.84 -14.84 17.79
N ALA A 133 -14.57 -14.96 16.49
CA ALA A 133 -15.51 -14.65 15.40
C ALA A 133 -16.78 -15.51 15.49
N ARG A 134 -17.94 -14.89 15.27
CA ARG A 134 -19.27 -15.52 15.34
C ARG A 134 -20.10 -15.41 14.06
N LYS A 135 -19.80 -14.41 13.19
CA LYS A 135 -20.60 -14.12 12.01
C LYS A 135 -19.77 -14.24 10.73
N HIS A 136 -18.69 -13.47 10.61
CA HIS A 136 -17.87 -13.48 9.43
C HIS A 136 -16.42 -13.05 9.71
N ILE A 137 -15.51 -13.53 8.86
CA ILE A 137 -14.11 -13.11 8.78
C ILE A 137 -13.82 -12.74 7.33
N HIS A 138 -13.41 -11.51 7.09
CA HIS A 138 -12.97 -11.02 5.79
C HIS A 138 -11.49 -10.70 5.87
N LEU A 139 -10.65 -11.48 5.20
CA LEU A 139 -9.20 -11.34 5.21
C LEU A 139 -8.67 -11.08 3.80
N GLU A 140 -7.91 -10.01 3.62
CA GLU A 140 -7.11 -9.81 2.43
C GLU A 140 -5.65 -9.57 2.77
N THR A 141 -4.74 -10.13 1.97
CA THR A 141 -3.30 -10.00 2.19
C THR A 141 -2.54 -10.13 0.88
N TYR A 142 -1.41 -9.42 0.79
CA TYR A 142 -0.51 -9.54 -0.35
C TYR A 142 0.20 -10.90 -0.38
N ILE A 143 0.77 -11.32 0.77
CA ILE A 143 1.43 -12.62 0.91
C ILE A 143 0.71 -13.44 1.99
N PHE A 144 0.28 -14.65 1.59
CA PHE A 144 -0.13 -15.70 2.50
C PHE A 144 0.84 -16.86 2.30
N ALA A 145 1.87 -16.97 3.15
CA ALA A 145 2.95 -17.95 2.97
C ALA A 145 2.52 -19.37 3.37
N ASP A 146 3.06 -20.39 2.71
CA ASP A 146 2.95 -21.78 3.15
C ASP A 146 4.09 -22.13 4.11
N ASP A 147 4.12 -21.45 5.25
CA ASP A 147 5.04 -21.72 6.35
C ASP A 147 4.25 -22.08 7.62
N ALA A 148 4.96 -22.30 8.74
CA ALA A 148 4.33 -22.70 10.00
C ALA A 148 3.24 -21.72 10.47
N LEU A 149 3.50 -20.42 10.31
CA LEU A 149 2.55 -19.37 10.69
C LEU A 149 1.35 -19.30 9.74
N GLY A 150 1.61 -19.32 8.42
CA GLY A 150 0.53 -19.32 7.43
C GLY A 150 -0.39 -20.53 7.58
N ARG A 151 0.17 -21.72 7.83
CA ARG A 151 -0.62 -22.93 8.12
C ARG A 151 -1.44 -22.77 9.40
N LEU A 152 -0.89 -22.19 10.47
CA LEU A 152 -1.61 -21.94 11.71
C LEU A 152 -2.81 -21.01 11.50
N VAL A 153 -2.61 -19.91 10.76
CA VAL A 153 -3.72 -18.99 10.42
C VAL A 153 -4.76 -19.70 9.53
N ALA A 154 -4.31 -20.49 8.53
CA ALA A 154 -5.21 -21.26 7.68
C ALA A 154 -6.06 -22.24 8.50
N ASP A 155 -5.46 -22.95 9.47
CA ASP A 155 -6.16 -23.90 10.33
C ASP A 155 -7.19 -23.19 11.23
N ALA A 156 -6.86 -22.01 11.75
CA ALA A 156 -7.80 -21.20 12.53
C ALA A 156 -9.00 -20.76 11.69
N LEU A 157 -8.79 -20.30 10.44
CA LEU A 157 -9.86 -19.95 9.51
C LEU A 157 -10.72 -21.15 9.14
N ILE A 158 -10.11 -22.32 8.88
CA ILE A 158 -10.80 -23.58 8.59
C ILE A 158 -11.67 -24.02 9.77
N CYS A 159 -11.16 -23.91 10.99
CA CYS A 159 -11.92 -24.21 12.20
C CYS A 159 -13.19 -23.35 12.28
N LYS A 160 -13.05 -22.04 12.09
CA LYS A 160 -14.19 -21.11 12.13
C LYS A 160 -15.20 -21.34 11.00
N SER A 161 -14.73 -21.65 9.79
CA SER A 161 -15.62 -22.01 8.68
C SER A 161 -16.44 -23.26 8.99
N ARG A 162 -15.84 -24.29 9.61
CA ARG A 162 -16.54 -25.49 10.07
C ARG A 162 -17.54 -25.25 11.20
N GLU A 163 -17.32 -24.20 11.99
CA GLU A 163 -18.27 -23.73 13.03
C GLU A 163 -19.43 -22.92 12.42
N GLY A 164 -19.47 -22.72 11.10
CA GLY A 164 -20.51 -21.98 10.39
C GLY A 164 -20.26 -20.47 10.28
N VAL A 165 -19.06 -19.99 10.63
CA VAL A 165 -18.64 -18.60 10.40
C VAL A 165 -18.35 -18.42 8.90
N GLU A 166 -18.89 -17.36 8.30
CA GLU A 166 -18.62 -17.02 6.90
C GLU A 166 -17.20 -16.48 6.75
N VAL A 167 -16.35 -17.17 6.00
CA VAL A 167 -14.95 -16.77 5.81
C VAL A 167 -14.68 -16.47 4.34
N ARG A 168 -14.16 -15.25 4.05
CA ARG A 168 -13.70 -14.83 2.74
C ARG A 168 -12.23 -14.43 2.78
N LEU A 169 -11.45 -14.96 1.85
CA LEU A 169 -10.02 -14.69 1.72
C LEU A 169 -9.71 -14.15 0.32
N ILE A 170 -9.03 -13.00 0.27
CA ILE A 170 -8.37 -12.48 -0.93
C ILE A 170 -6.87 -12.56 -0.73
N TYR A 171 -6.15 -13.15 -1.68
CA TYR A 171 -4.69 -13.12 -1.72
C TYR A 171 -4.20 -12.60 -3.08
N ASP A 172 -3.04 -11.96 -3.11
CA ASP A 172 -2.45 -11.52 -4.38
C ASP A 172 -1.77 -12.70 -5.09
N ASP A 173 -2.09 -12.91 -6.39
CA ASP A 173 -1.59 -14.04 -7.16
C ASP A 173 -0.07 -14.03 -7.31
N VAL A 174 0.55 -12.86 -7.54
CA VAL A 174 2.00 -12.73 -7.66
C VAL A 174 2.68 -12.77 -6.30
N GLY A 175 2.10 -12.13 -5.28
CA GLY A 175 2.59 -12.20 -3.90
C GLY A 175 2.65 -13.64 -3.37
N CYS A 176 1.75 -14.50 -3.84
CA CYS A 176 1.65 -15.91 -3.47
C CYS A 176 2.16 -16.87 -4.54
N TRP A 177 2.94 -16.44 -5.53
CA TRP A 177 3.35 -17.25 -6.69
C TRP A 177 4.12 -18.53 -6.31
N ARG A 178 4.85 -18.48 -5.20
CA ARG A 178 5.62 -19.61 -4.67
C ARG A 178 4.83 -20.49 -3.69
N VAL A 179 3.58 -20.13 -3.40
CA VAL A 179 2.73 -20.86 -2.47
C VAL A 179 2.05 -22.02 -3.21
N PRO A 180 2.14 -23.27 -2.73
CA PRO A 180 1.45 -24.39 -3.32
C PRO A 180 -0.07 -24.15 -3.34
N ARG A 181 -0.70 -24.39 -4.50
CA ARG A 181 -2.17 -24.25 -4.66
C ARG A 181 -2.96 -25.08 -3.66
N GLU A 182 -2.38 -26.20 -3.22
CA GLU A 182 -3.00 -27.11 -2.25
C GLU A 182 -3.38 -26.44 -0.93
N LEU A 183 -2.63 -25.44 -0.46
CA LEU A 183 -2.98 -24.66 0.74
C LEU A 183 -4.34 -23.98 0.55
N PHE A 184 -4.55 -23.29 -0.57
CA PHE A 184 -5.80 -22.59 -0.87
C PHE A 184 -6.94 -23.55 -1.18
N GLU A 185 -6.66 -24.68 -1.87
CA GLU A 185 -7.67 -25.73 -2.14
C GLU A 185 -8.14 -26.41 -0.84
N ARG A 186 -7.25 -26.60 0.13
CA ARG A 186 -7.61 -27.11 1.46
C ARG A 186 -8.60 -26.18 2.17
N MET A 187 -8.39 -24.85 2.09
CA MET A 187 -9.31 -23.87 2.64
C MET A 187 -10.65 -23.88 1.90
N ARG A 188 -10.66 -23.95 0.55
CA ARG A 188 -11.90 -24.03 -0.26
C ARG A 188 -12.72 -25.28 0.08
N ARG A 189 -12.05 -26.45 0.21
CA ARG A 189 -12.71 -27.69 0.62
C ARG A 189 -13.33 -27.63 2.03
N ALA A 190 -12.83 -26.74 2.88
CA ALA A 190 -13.40 -26.48 4.20
C ALA A 190 -14.54 -25.46 4.21
N GLY A 191 -14.95 -24.93 3.05
CA GLY A 191 -16.05 -23.98 2.91
C GLY A 191 -15.64 -22.50 2.96
N ILE A 192 -14.34 -22.19 2.86
CA ILE A 192 -13.87 -20.81 2.77
C ILE A 192 -13.94 -20.32 1.32
N ASP A 193 -14.50 -19.14 1.12
CA ASP A 193 -14.47 -18.46 -0.18
C ASP A 193 -13.08 -17.84 -0.41
N VAL A 194 -12.27 -18.46 -1.27
CA VAL A 194 -10.86 -18.04 -1.50
C VAL A 194 -10.67 -17.58 -2.93
N ASN A 195 -10.28 -16.32 -3.12
CA ASN A 195 -10.07 -15.72 -4.44
C ASN A 195 -8.68 -15.11 -4.58
N ALA A 196 -8.07 -15.32 -5.77
CA ALA A 196 -6.81 -14.68 -6.14
C ALA A 196 -7.08 -13.31 -6.75
N PHE A 197 -6.36 -12.28 -6.28
CA PHE A 197 -6.43 -10.95 -6.86
C PHE A 197 -5.55 -10.87 -8.12
N MET A 198 -6.14 -10.44 -9.24
CA MET A 198 -5.49 -10.31 -10.55
C MET A 198 -4.64 -11.54 -10.95
N PRO A 199 -5.27 -12.72 -11.14
CA PRO A 199 -4.56 -13.93 -11.50
C PRO A 199 -3.81 -13.76 -12.82
N VAL A 200 -2.53 -14.16 -12.84
CA VAL A 200 -1.65 -14.12 -14.00
C VAL A 200 -1.62 -15.48 -14.65
N LYS A 201 -2.24 -15.61 -15.84
CA LYS A 201 -2.27 -16.86 -16.60
C LYS A 201 -1.34 -16.79 -17.80
N PHE A 202 -0.41 -17.73 -17.91
CA PHE A 202 0.41 -17.93 -19.12
C PHE A 202 -0.47 -18.57 -20.23
N PRO A 203 -0.37 -18.18 -21.52
CA PRO A 203 0.55 -17.20 -22.12
C PRO A 203 0.04 -15.74 -22.13
N ALA A 204 -1.13 -15.47 -21.56
CA ALA A 204 -1.71 -14.14 -21.55
C ALA A 204 -1.04 -13.22 -20.50
N PHE A 205 0.27 -13.02 -20.63
CA PHE A 205 0.94 -11.94 -19.91
C PHE A 205 0.28 -10.62 -20.29
N THR A 206 -0.43 -10.03 -19.33
CA THR A 206 -1.13 -8.77 -19.51
C THR A 206 -0.48 -7.73 -18.61
N SER A 207 -0.73 -6.44 -18.86
CA SER A 207 -0.35 -5.33 -17.97
C SER A 207 -0.77 -5.52 -16.51
N LYS A 208 -1.66 -6.49 -16.24
CA LYS A 208 -2.10 -6.89 -14.89
C LYS A 208 -0.97 -7.42 -13.99
N VAL A 209 0.16 -7.87 -14.54
CA VAL A 209 1.34 -8.28 -13.75
C VAL A 209 1.88 -7.13 -12.90
N ASN A 210 1.77 -5.89 -13.39
CA ASN A 210 2.30 -4.71 -12.74
C ASN A 210 1.39 -4.16 -11.62
N TYR A 211 0.10 -4.49 -11.63
CA TYR A 211 -0.88 -3.98 -10.68
C TYR A 211 -1.20 -5.02 -9.63
N ARG A 212 -0.84 -4.75 -8.37
CA ARG A 212 -0.96 -5.74 -7.28
C ARG A 212 -1.83 -5.22 -6.15
N ASN A 213 -2.52 -6.13 -5.47
CA ASN A 213 -3.17 -5.81 -4.22
C ASN A 213 -2.16 -5.93 -3.08
N HIS A 214 -1.73 -4.77 -2.57
CA HIS A 214 -0.77 -4.72 -1.48
C HIS A 214 -1.42 -4.44 -0.12
N ARG A 215 -2.76 -4.40 -0.04
CA ARG A 215 -3.51 -4.23 1.20
C ARG A 215 -3.34 -5.45 2.12
N LYS A 216 -3.37 -5.23 3.42
CA LYS A 216 -3.41 -6.23 4.46
C LYS A 216 -4.49 -5.80 5.44
N VAL A 217 -5.68 -6.37 5.27
CA VAL A 217 -6.87 -6.03 6.05
C VAL A 217 -7.53 -7.32 6.53
N CYS A 218 -7.87 -7.37 7.81
CA CYS A 218 -8.72 -8.42 8.37
C CYS A 218 -9.88 -7.77 9.13
N VAL A 219 -11.10 -8.07 8.77
CA VAL A 219 -12.30 -7.62 9.48
C VAL A 219 -12.99 -8.80 10.10
N VAL A 220 -13.24 -8.70 11.41
CA VAL A 220 -13.94 -9.75 12.19
C VAL A 220 -15.29 -9.21 12.66
N ASP A 221 -16.34 -9.90 12.26
CA ASP A 221 -17.73 -9.62 12.63
C ASP A 221 -18.23 -8.19 12.34
N GLY A 222 -17.46 -7.38 11.57
CA GLY A 222 -17.75 -5.98 11.26
C GLY A 222 -17.57 -5.02 12.45
N VAL A 223 -16.97 -5.47 13.55
CA VAL A 223 -16.78 -4.68 14.77
C VAL A 223 -15.33 -4.44 15.15
N GLU A 224 -14.43 -5.25 14.62
CA GLU A 224 -12.99 -5.16 14.83
C GLU A 224 -12.26 -5.36 13.52
N ALA A 225 -11.19 -4.60 13.29
CA ALA A 225 -10.39 -4.75 12.08
C ALA A 225 -8.90 -4.59 12.37
N PHE A 226 -8.09 -5.26 11.53
CA PHE A 226 -6.64 -5.14 11.50
C PHE A 226 -6.22 -4.56 10.15
N VAL A 227 -5.25 -3.64 10.16
CA VAL A 227 -4.69 -3.01 8.95
C VAL A 227 -3.24 -2.59 9.19
N GLY A 228 -2.36 -2.76 8.20
CA GLY A 228 -0.97 -2.37 8.36
C GLY A 228 -0.03 -2.99 7.33
N GLY A 229 1.25 -3.14 7.69
CA GLY A 229 2.30 -3.62 6.79
C GLY A 229 2.51 -5.14 6.81
N MET A 230 2.15 -5.85 7.89
CA MET A 230 2.48 -7.27 8.07
C MET A 230 1.64 -8.19 7.17
N ASN A 231 2.33 -9.07 6.44
CA ASN A 231 1.72 -10.17 5.69
C ASN A 231 1.59 -11.41 6.58
N ILE A 232 0.84 -12.42 6.12
CA ILE A 232 0.77 -13.72 6.81
C ILE A 232 2.00 -14.55 6.45
N ALA A 233 3.09 -14.36 7.20
CA ALA A 233 4.36 -15.03 6.94
C ALA A 233 5.26 -15.07 8.19
N LEU A 234 5.99 -16.17 8.37
CA LEU A 234 6.84 -16.45 9.54
C LEU A 234 7.99 -15.44 9.70
N ARG A 235 8.34 -14.69 8.64
CA ARG A 235 9.44 -13.71 8.66
C ARG A 235 9.26 -12.59 9.69
N TYR A 236 8.04 -12.27 10.08
CA TYR A 236 7.72 -11.28 11.11
C TYR A 236 7.91 -11.81 12.53
N VAL A 237 8.06 -13.13 12.68
CA VAL A 237 8.28 -13.80 13.98
C VAL A 237 9.71 -14.32 14.09
N LYS A 238 10.32 -14.83 13.02
CA LYS A 238 11.62 -15.52 13.08
C LYS A 238 12.68 -14.98 12.11
N GLY A 239 12.36 -14.03 11.26
CA GLY A 239 13.23 -13.61 10.16
C GLY A 239 13.25 -14.61 8.99
N ILE A 240 13.88 -14.22 7.87
CA ILE A 240 13.92 -15.05 6.65
C ILE A 240 15.04 -16.10 6.71
N TYR A 241 16.16 -15.77 7.33
CA TYR A 241 17.35 -16.63 7.39
C TYR A 241 17.69 -16.99 8.83
N LYS A 242 18.30 -18.17 9.01
CA LYS A 242 18.78 -18.61 10.32
C LYS A 242 19.78 -17.58 10.90
N GLY A 243 19.51 -17.11 12.10
CA GLY A 243 20.34 -16.10 12.79
C GLY A 243 20.05 -14.63 12.41
N ARG A 244 19.06 -14.35 11.55
CA ARG A 244 18.58 -12.99 11.32
C ARG A 244 17.39 -12.68 12.22
N LEU A 245 17.30 -11.40 12.63
CA LEU A 245 16.20 -10.90 13.43
C LEU A 245 14.87 -10.92 12.64
N PRO A 246 13.74 -11.01 13.33
CA PRO A 246 12.42 -10.84 12.73
C PRO A 246 12.30 -9.51 11.97
N TRP A 247 11.41 -9.46 11.01
CA TRP A 247 11.07 -8.21 10.36
C TRP A 247 10.30 -7.32 11.34
N ARG A 248 10.76 -6.08 11.49
CA ARG A 248 10.05 -5.00 12.15
C ARG A 248 9.01 -4.45 11.20
N ASP A 249 7.73 -4.39 11.61
CA ASP A 249 6.66 -3.77 10.82
C ASP A 249 5.57 -3.24 11.75
N THR A 250 4.74 -2.32 11.29
CA THR A 250 3.64 -1.76 12.09
C THR A 250 2.30 -2.23 11.57
N HIS A 251 1.45 -2.71 12.50
CA HIS A 251 0.08 -3.13 12.23
C HIS A 251 -0.85 -2.55 13.29
N LEU A 252 -2.05 -2.17 12.88
CA LEU A 252 -3.05 -1.59 13.75
C LEU A 252 -4.20 -2.57 13.95
N ARG A 253 -4.72 -2.62 15.16
CA ARG A 253 -6.05 -3.13 15.47
C ARG A 253 -6.95 -1.96 15.77
N ILE A 254 -8.11 -1.92 15.12
CA ILE A 254 -9.04 -0.81 15.20
C ILE A 254 -10.41 -1.35 15.64
N ARG A 255 -11.02 -0.63 16.58
CA ARG A 255 -12.41 -0.78 16.99
C ARG A 255 -13.10 0.57 16.88
N GLY A 256 -14.38 0.58 16.53
CA GLY A 256 -15.14 1.82 16.31
C GLY A 256 -15.59 2.01 14.87
N GLY A 257 -16.04 3.21 14.53
CA GLY A 257 -16.68 3.51 13.24
C GLY A 257 -15.77 3.29 12.02
N ALA A 258 -14.44 3.45 12.17
CA ALA A 258 -13.49 3.26 11.09
C ALA A 258 -13.44 1.80 10.56
N VAL A 259 -13.91 0.82 11.36
CA VAL A 259 -14.05 -0.58 10.92
C VAL A 259 -14.97 -0.69 9.72
N TYR A 260 -16.01 0.14 9.64
CA TYR A 260 -16.93 0.14 8.48
C TYR A 260 -16.24 0.54 7.18
N ALA A 261 -15.28 1.47 7.25
CA ALA A 261 -14.51 1.85 6.08
C ALA A 261 -13.58 0.71 5.61
N LEU A 262 -12.94 -0.01 6.54
CA LEU A 262 -12.12 -1.20 6.23
C LEU A 262 -12.99 -2.35 5.69
N GLN A 263 -14.17 -2.57 6.26
CA GLN A 263 -15.14 -3.53 5.75
C GLN A 263 -15.57 -3.19 4.30
N ARG A 264 -15.86 -1.92 4.03
CA ARG A 264 -16.16 -1.46 2.67
C ARG A 264 -14.98 -1.69 1.73
N THR A 265 -13.76 -1.39 2.15
CA THR A 265 -12.54 -1.62 1.35
C THR A 265 -12.46 -3.08 0.93
N PHE A 266 -12.60 -4.02 1.85
CA PHE A 266 -12.63 -5.44 1.54
C PHE A 266 -13.76 -5.81 0.57
N LEU A 267 -14.98 -5.32 0.78
CA LEU A 267 -16.13 -5.68 -0.06
C LEU A 267 -16.02 -5.10 -1.50
N VAL A 268 -15.37 -3.96 -1.67
CA VAL A 268 -15.04 -3.40 -2.99
C VAL A 268 -14.04 -4.32 -3.71
N ASP A 269 -13.01 -4.77 -3.01
CA ASP A 269 -12.00 -5.68 -3.57
C ASP A 269 -12.59 -7.09 -3.80
N TRP A 270 -13.51 -7.53 -2.93
CA TRP A 270 -14.26 -8.77 -3.15
C TRP A 270 -15.08 -8.71 -4.45
N TYR A 271 -15.83 -7.64 -4.66
CA TYR A 271 -16.55 -7.42 -5.92
C TYR A 271 -15.62 -7.38 -7.13
N PHE A 272 -14.41 -6.86 -6.96
CA PHE A 272 -13.43 -6.84 -8.04
C PHE A 272 -12.99 -8.25 -8.47
N VAL A 273 -12.81 -9.19 -7.54
CA VAL A 273 -12.33 -10.55 -7.82
C VAL A 273 -13.45 -11.55 -8.13
N ASP A 274 -14.60 -11.45 -7.46
CA ASP A 274 -15.69 -12.45 -7.51
C ASP A 274 -16.89 -11.99 -8.36
N ARG A 275 -17.02 -10.67 -8.60
CA ARG A 275 -18.16 -10.04 -9.28
C ARG A 275 -19.49 -10.15 -8.53
N THR A 276 -19.50 -10.68 -7.34
CA THR A 276 -20.68 -10.75 -6.48
C THR A 276 -20.79 -9.47 -5.65
N LEU A 277 -21.91 -8.76 -5.79
CA LEU A 277 -22.19 -7.57 -5.02
C LEU A 277 -22.70 -7.93 -3.63
N VAL A 278 -21.85 -7.78 -2.61
CA VAL A 278 -22.15 -8.11 -1.23
C VAL A 278 -22.53 -6.84 -0.46
N THR A 279 -23.84 -6.60 -0.29
CA THR A 279 -24.38 -5.36 0.30
C THR A 279 -25.20 -5.59 1.59
N ASN A 280 -25.14 -6.78 2.18
CA ASN A 280 -25.95 -7.12 3.34
C ASN A 280 -25.53 -6.30 4.56
N SER A 281 -26.51 -5.72 5.26
CA SER A 281 -26.33 -4.91 6.49
C SER A 281 -25.69 -5.70 7.65
N LYS A 282 -25.71 -7.04 7.60
CA LYS A 282 -25.04 -7.89 8.61
C LYS A 282 -23.55 -7.62 8.77
N TYR A 283 -22.89 -7.07 7.71
CA TYR A 283 -21.46 -6.73 7.71
C TYR A 283 -21.16 -5.38 8.38
N TYR A 284 -22.19 -4.63 8.73
CA TYR A 284 -22.12 -3.32 9.38
C TYR A 284 -22.99 -3.29 10.64
N PRO A 285 -22.75 -4.20 11.60
CA PRO A 285 -23.55 -4.26 12.81
C PRO A 285 -23.32 -3.01 13.68
N PRO A 286 -24.26 -2.63 14.55
CA PRO A 286 -23.99 -1.64 15.58
C PRO A 286 -22.78 -2.04 16.41
N MET A 287 -21.95 -1.04 16.77
CA MET A 287 -20.79 -1.30 17.62
C MET A 287 -21.22 -1.77 19.01
N PRO A 288 -20.68 -2.92 19.50
CA PRO A 288 -21.08 -3.49 20.79
C PRO A 288 -20.49 -2.72 21.98
N TRP A 289 -19.56 -1.81 21.71
CA TRP A 289 -18.91 -0.96 22.72
C TRP A 289 -19.31 0.49 22.53
N ARG A 290 -19.37 1.23 23.62
CA ARG A 290 -19.45 2.68 23.62
C ARG A 290 -18.04 3.25 23.78
N ILE A 291 -17.48 3.78 22.70
CA ILE A 291 -16.20 4.46 22.67
C ILE A 291 -16.48 5.96 22.58
N GLU A 292 -15.92 6.74 23.50
CA GLU A 292 -16.12 8.19 23.58
C GLU A 292 -14.76 8.87 23.81
N ASN A 293 -13.90 8.87 22.77
CA ASN A 293 -12.55 9.40 22.88
C ASN A 293 -12.21 10.46 21.82
N ASN A 294 -13.18 10.82 20.97
CA ASN A 294 -13.02 11.76 19.85
C ASN A 294 -11.89 11.40 18.87
N CYS A 295 -11.29 10.21 18.94
CA CYS A 295 -10.26 9.78 18.00
C CYS A 295 -10.84 9.69 16.59
N LEU A 296 -10.50 10.67 15.75
CA LEU A 296 -10.99 10.82 14.38
C LEU A 296 -10.08 10.09 13.40
N MET A 297 -10.67 9.30 12.50
CA MET A 297 -9.93 8.52 11.50
C MET A 297 -10.58 8.56 10.14
N GLN A 298 -9.74 8.46 9.09
CA GLN A 298 -10.16 8.18 7.72
C GLN A 298 -9.37 6.99 7.17
N VAL A 299 -10.06 6.05 6.55
CA VAL A 299 -9.41 4.98 5.77
C VAL A 299 -9.34 5.44 4.33
N VAL A 300 -8.13 5.72 3.87
CA VAL A 300 -7.86 6.19 2.52
C VAL A 300 -7.29 5.04 1.70
N THR A 301 -7.85 4.81 0.53
CA THR A 301 -7.39 3.77 -0.38
C THR A 301 -6.86 4.39 -1.66
N SER A 302 -5.79 3.81 -2.22
CA SER A 302 -5.34 4.12 -3.57
C SER A 302 -5.41 2.89 -4.46
N SER A 303 -5.46 3.11 -5.76
CA SER A 303 -5.43 2.06 -6.76
C SER A 303 -4.95 2.60 -8.11
N PRO A 304 -4.41 1.76 -8.99
CA PRO A 304 -3.95 2.18 -10.33
C PRO A 304 -5.08 2.67 -11.24
N ILE A 305 -6.32 2.39 -10.86
CA ILE A 305 -7.53 2.82 -11.59
C ILE A 305 -8.18 4.07 -10.99
N ALA A 306 -7.75 4.51 -9.82
CA ALA A 306 -8.23 5.74 -9.21
C ALA A 306 -7.82 6.95 -10.08
N LYS A 307 -8.72 7.93 -10.16
CA LYS A 307 -8.46 9.17 -10.91
C LYS A 307 -7.27 9.95 -10.33
N TRP A 308 -7.11 9.90 -9.01
CA TRP A 308 -6.11 10.63 -8.26
C TRP A 308 -5.27 9.67 -7.39
N PRO A 309 -3.99 9.98 -7.15
CA PRO A 309 -3.15 9.22 -6.23
C PRO A 309 -3.38 9.68 -4.77
N ASP A 310 -4.51 9.27 -4.19
CA ASP A 310 -5.08 9.84 -2.98
C ASP A 310 -4.11 9.81 -1.79
N ILE A 311 -3.49 8.65 -1.51
CA ILE A 311 -2.54 8.51 -0.39
C ILE A 311 -1.30 9.39 -0.61
N MET A 312 -0.77 9.44 -1.85
CA MET A 312 0.38 10.29 -2.18
C MET A 312 0.06 11.78 -1.93
N GLN A 313 -1.12 12.24 -2.35
CA GLN A 313 -1.54 13.62 -2.12
C GLN A 313 -1.68 13.93 -0.63
N GLY A 314 -2.11 12.96 0.18
CA GLY A 314 -2.10 13.08 1.63
C GLY A 314 -0.69 13.27 2.20
N TYR A 315 0.27 12.46 1.77
CA TYR A 315 1.68 12.60 2.18
C TYR A 315 2.25 13.98 1.79
N VAL A 316 2.03 14.40 0.55
CA VAL A 316 2.47 15.73 0.08
C VAL A 316 1.85 16.85 0.92
N ARG A 317 0.55 16.74 1.21
CA ARG A 317 -0.17 17.74 1.99
C ARG A 317 0.37 17.83 3.41
N ILE A 318 0.58 16.70 4.09
CA ILE A 318 1.13 16.66 5.44
C ILE A 318 2.52 17.29 5.48
N LEU A 319 3.41 16.93 4.54
CA LEU A 319 4.75 17.47 4.46
C LEU A 319 4.76 19.00 4.27
N LEU A 320 3.88 19.53 3.41
CA LEU A 320 3.82 20.98 3.15
C LEU A 320 3.10 21.78 4.24
N GLU A 321 2.27 21.16 5.07
CA GLU A 321 1.52 21.82 6.15
C GLU A 321 2.16 21.64 7.54
N ALA A 322 3.11 20.72 7.68
CA ALA A 322 3.82 20.49 8.94
C ALA A 322 4.56 21.74 9.41
N LYS A 323 4.51 21.97 10.72
CA LYS A 323 5.07 23.17 11.38
C LYS A 323 6.35 22.87 12.15
N ASN A 324 6.44 21.69 12.77
CA ASN A 324 7.53 21.35 13.67
C ASN A 324 8.33 20.15 13.17
N TYR A 325 7.66 19.04 12.85
CA TYR A 325 8.34 17.82 12.43
C TYR A 325 7.45 16.89 11.60
N VAL A 326 8.10 16.07 10.76
CA VAL A 326 7.51 14.91 10.11
C VAL A 326 8.50 13.75 10.19
N TYR A 327 8.11 12.66 10.86
CA TYR A 327 8.89 11.44 10.98
C TYR A 327 8.23 10.33 10.17
N MET A 328 9.02 9.62 9.38
CA MET A 328 8.53 8.60 8.44
C MET A 328 9.37 7.33 8.50
N GLU A 329 8.70 6.18 8.36
CA GLU A 329 9.36 4.90 8.13
C GLU A 329 8.88 4.30 6.81
N SER A 330 9.80 3.75 6.04
CA SER A 330 9.49 3.02 4.82
C SER A 330 10.58 1.98 4.52
N PRO A 331 10.23 0.75 4.07
CA PRO A 331 11.23 -0.24 3.70
C PRO A 331 12.02 0.14 2.46
N TYR A 332 11.43 0.97 1.60
CA TYR A 332 12.01 1.44 0.35
C TYR A 332 11.78 2.94 0.22
N PHE A 333 12.75 3.63 -0.39
CA PHE A 333 12.65 5.05 -0.69
C PHE A 333 12.92 5.29 -2.18
N LEU A 334 11.86 5.15 -2.98
CA LEU A 334 11.83 5.43 -4.41
C LEU A 334 10.73 6.45 -4.70
N PRO A 335 10.81 7.66 -4.12
CA PRO A 335 9.71 8.60 -4.08
C PRO A 335 9.34 9.10 -5.48
N THR A 336 8.09 9.54 -5.62
CA THR A 336 7.69 10.36 -6.75
C THR A 336 8.29 11.76 -6.60
N GLU A 337 8.41 12.49 -7.72
CA GLU A 337 8.93 13.86 -7.73
C GLU A 337 8.16 14.79 -6.75
N GLN A 338 6.84 14.59 -6.64
CA GLN A 338 5.98 15.40 -5.76
C GLN A 338 6.32 15.18 -4.29
N VAL A 339 6.52 13.94 -3.87
CA VAL A 339 6.86 13.61 -2.48
C VAL A 339 8.28 14.11 -2.17
N LEU A 340 9.22 13.90 -3.09
CA LEU A 340 10.60 14.37 -2.95
C LEU A 340 10.66 15.90 -2.82
N PHE A 341 9.92 16.60 -3.66
CA PHE A 341 9.78 18.08 -3.60
C PHE A 341 9.20 18.51 -2.27
N ALA A 342 8.11 17.90 -1.80
CA ALA A 342 7.47 18.26 -0.54
C ALA A 342 8.40 18.04 0.66
N MET A 343 9.14 16.91 0.71
CA MET A 343 10.11 16.62 1.76
C MET A 343 11.21 17.67 1.83
N ARG A 344 11.82 18.01 0.69
CA ARG A 344 12.86 19.03 0.61
C ARG A 344 12.32 20.41 1.02
N THR A 345 11.13 20.78 0.53
CA THR A 345 10.50 22.06 0.85
C THR A 345 10.23 22.18 2.34
N ALA A 346 9.70 21.15 2.99
CA ALA A 346 9.46 21.13 4.43
C ALA A 346 10.77 21.29 5.22
N ALA A 347 11.80 20.53 4.88
CA ALA A 347 13.09 20.60 5.57
C ALA A 347 13.76 21.98 5.38
N LEU A 348 13.77 22.54 4.16
CA LEU A 348 14.28 23.90 3.90
C LEU A 348 13.48 24.99 4.62
N ALA A 349 12.20 24.75 4.89
CA ALA A 349 11.36 25.65 5.70
C ALA A 349 11.60 25.52 7.21
N GLY A 350 12.50 24.64 7.66
CA GLY A 350 12.88 24.48 9.06
C GLY A 350 12.11 23.37 9.81
N VAL A 351 11.30 22.56 9.12
CA VAL A 351 10.63 21.39 9.69
C VAL A 351 11.66 20.28 9.91
N ASP A 352 11.66 19.62 11.08
CA ASP A 352 12.50 18.43 11.35
C ASP A 352 11.95 17.23 10.60
N VAL A 353 12.43 17.00 9.38
CA VAL A 353 12.02 15.86 8.53
C VAL A 353 13.00 14.71 8.72
N ARG A 354 12.50 13.58 9.24
CA ARG A 354 13.26 12.33 9.41
C ARG A 354 12.67 11.20 8.59
N LEU A 355 13.54 10.47 7.92
CA LEU A 355 13.18 9.25 7.19
C LEU A 355 14.02 8.08 7.69
N MET A 356 13.35 7.06 8.19
CA MET A 356 13.97 5.79 8.57
C MET A 356 13.76 4.76 7.46
N ILE A 357 14.86 4.14 7.03
CA ILE A 357 14.87 3.03 6.08
C ILE A 357 15.75 1.90 6.63
N PRO A 358 15.58 0.64 6.21
CA PRO A 358 16.49 -0.42 6.61
C PRO A 358 17.89 -0.18 6.02
N ARG A 359 18.93 -0.46 6.79
CA ARG A 359 20.34 -0.39 6.32
C ARG A 359 20.60 -1.37 5.19
N HIS A 360 19.99 -2.56 5.27
CA HIS A 360 20.07 -3.60 4.26
C HIS A 360 18.68 -3.98 3.77
N SER A 361 18.44 -3.81 2.51
CA SER A 361 17.18 -4.20 1.88
C SER A 361 17.10 -5.74 1.68
N ASP A 362 15.89 -6.25 1.54
CA ASP A 362 15.61 -7.63 1.13
C ASP A 362 15.93 -7.90 -0.36
N SER A 363 16.16 -6.81 -1.14
CA SER A 363 16.54 -6.86 -2.54
C SER A 363 17.68 -5.87 -2.83
N ARG A 364 18.78 -6.38 -3.41
CA ARG A 364 19.93 -5.54 -3.82
C ARG A 364 19.56 -4.46 -4.83
N LEU A 365 18.61 -4.76 -5.72
CA LEU A 365 18.14 -3.82 -6.72
C LEU A 365 17.39 -2.65 -6.09
N LEU A 366 16.50 -2.95 -5.13
CA LEU A 366 15.76 -1.92 -4.37
C LEU A 366 16.71 -1.11 -3.48
N GLU A 367 17.73 -1.74 -2.88
CA GLU A 367 18.75 -1.06 -2.10
C GLU A 367 19.50 -0.03 -2.94
N LEU A 368 20.05 -0.44 -4.10
CA LEU A 368 20.76 0.47 -5.01
C LEU A 368 19.86 1.62 -5.50
N SER A 369 18.61 1.31 -5.82
CA SER A 369 17.65 2.33 -6.26
C SER A 369 17.32 3.32 -5.13
N SER A 370 17.02 2.85 -3.93
CA SER A 370 16.76 3.70 -2.76
C SER A 370 17.95 4.59 -2.44
N MET A 371 19.18 4.05 -2.46
CA MET A 371 20.40 4.81 -2.17
C MET A 371 20.62 5.95 -3.15
N SER A 372 20.18 5.84 -4.40
CA SER A 372 20.28 6.92 -5.38
C SER A 372 19.42 8.14 -5.04
N PHE A 373 18.30 7.96 -4.34
CA PHE A 373 17.43 9.06 -3.87
C PHE A 373 17.84 9.58 -2.49
N VAL A 374 18.22 8.66 -1.59
CA VAL A 374 18.64 8.99 -0.22
C VAL A 374 19.80 9.96 -0.20
N THR A 375 20.71 9.91 -1.17
CA THR A 375 21.87 10.82 -1.24
C THR A 375 21.52 12.27 -1.59
N GLU A 376 20.32 12.54 -2.10
CA GLU A 376 19.93 13.87 -2.55
C GLU A 376 19.19 14.69 -1.48
N VAL A 377 18.54 14.02 -0.51
CA VAL A 377 17.67 14.73 0.45
C VAL A 377 18.38 15.35 1.66
N PRO A 378 19.56 14.85 2.12
CA PRO A 378 20.29 15.50 3.22
C PRO A 378 20.76 16.91 2.92
N GLU A 379 21.01 17.26 1.64
CA GLU A 379 21.38 18.63 1.25
C GLU A 379 20.29 19.65 1.58
N ALA A 380 19.02 19.21 1.60
CA ALA A 380 17.90 20.05 2.01
C ALA A 380 17.64 20.03 3.52
N GLY A 381 18.41 19.28 4.31
CA GLY A 381 18.24 19.16 5.76
C GLY A 381 17.40 17.95 6.22
N VAL A 382 17.00 17.06 5.32
CA VAL A 382 16.29 15.81 5.69
C VAL A 382 17.28 14.86 6.36
N LYS A 383 16.92 14.36 7.54
CA LYS A 383 17.73 13.40 8.30
C LYS A 383 17.35 11.97 7.89
N ILE A 384 18.34 11.20 7.47
CA ILE A 384 18.15 9.80 7.07
C ILE A 384 18.73 8.88 8.14
N MET A 385 17.86 8.02 8.69
CA MET A 385 18.18 7.05 9.73
C MET A 385 18.18 5.66 9.12
N LEU A 386 19.31 4.93 9.27
CA LEU A 386 19.50 3.58 8.76
C LEU A 386 19.27 2.57 9.89
N TYR A 387 18.15 1.85 9.83
CA TYR A 387 17.80 0.85 10.85
C TYR A 387 18.67 -0.40 10.76
N GLU A 388 19.34 -0.79 11.86
CA GLU A 388 20.33 -1.89 11.91
C GLU A 388 19.80 -3.17 12.59
N ALA A 389 18.80 -3.08 13.43
CA ALA A 389 18.26 -4.22 14.18
C ALA A 389 17.41 -5.19 13.34
N GLY A 390 17.69 -5.31 12.05
CA GLY A 390 17.00 -6.20 11.14
C GLY A 390 16.44 -5.49 9.91
N PHE A 391 15.33 -6.01 9.34
CA PHE A 391 14.65 -5.37 8.22
C PHE A 391 13.41 -4.62 8.71
N ASN A 392 13.49 -3.29 8.73
CA ASN A 392 12.34 -2.46 9.02
C ASN A 392 11.44 -2.36 7.77
N HIS A 393 10.29 -3.01 7.85
CA HIS A 393 9.26 -3.02 6.79
C HIS A 393 8.06 -2.14 7.14
N SER A 394 8.17 -1.28 8.15
CA SER A 394 7.08 -0.39 8.60
C SER A 394 6.78 0.71 7.58
N LYS A 395 5.53 1.13 7.53
CA LYS A 395 5.03 2.23 6.72
C LYS A 395 4.19 3.13 7.61
N LEU A 396 4.86 4.06 8.25
CA LEU A 396 4.22 5.04 9.12
C LEU A 396 4.70 6.47 8.81
N LEU A 397 3.87 7.41 9.16
CA LEU A 397 4.20 8.82 9.19
C LEU A 397 3.52 9.45 10.40
N VAL A 398 4.24 10.28 11.13
CA VAL A 398 3.70 11.10 12.23
C VAL A 398 4.16 12.53 12.10
N ALA A 399 3.28 13.50 12.36
CA ALA A 399 3.54 14.92 12.26
C ALA A 399 2.94 15.71 13.42
N ASP A 400 3.72 16.65 13.95
CA ASP A 400 3.29 17.72 14.86
C ASP A 400 2.49 17.28 16.09
N ASP A 401 2.73 16.09 16.63
CA ASP A 401 2.01 15.47 17.76
C ASP A 401 0.48 15.36 17.59
N ALA A 402 -0.05 15.46 16.37
CA ALA A 402 -1.48 15.59 16.18
C ALA A 402 -2.06 14.76 15.03
N LEU A 403 -1.23 14.37 14.07
CA LEU A 403 -1.61 13.56 12.91
C LEU A 403 -0.65 12.40 12.74
N CYS A 404 -1.20 11.23 12.46
CA CYS A 404 -0.36 10.10 12.03
C CYS A 404 -1.08 9.24 10.99
N THR A 405 -0.31 8.46 10.24
CA THR A 405 -0.84 7.46 9.32
C THR A 405 0.00 6.19 9.34
N CYS A 406 -0.69 5.06 9.24
CA CYS A 406 -0.10 3.74 9.08
C CYS A 406 -0.94 2.92 8.10
N GLY A 407 -0.29 2.05 7.35
CA GLY A 407 -0.98 1.20 6.39
C GLY A 407 -0.05 0.31 5.57
N SER A 408 -0.43 0.07 4.33
CA SER A 408 0.32 -0.80 3.43
C SER A 408 1.26 -0.05 2.49
N THR A 409 1.15 1.30 2.39
CA THR A 409 1.79 2.13 1.36
C THR A 409 3.24 2.46 1.70
N ASN A 410 4.19 1.96 0.90
CA ASN A 410 5.59 2.39 0.97
C ASN A 410 5.76 3.80 0.36
N ILE A 411 6.89 4.47 0.67
CA ILE A 411 7.29 5.69 -0.01
C ILE A 411 8.02 5.32 -1.32
N ASP A 412 7.27 4.71 -2.24
CA ASP A 412 7.77 4.35 -3.55
C ASP A 412 6.74 4.64 -4.66
N PHE A 413 7.25 4.76 -5.88
CA PHE A 413 6.43 5.03 -7.06
C PHE A 413 5.34 3.98 -7.24
N ARG A 414 5.67 2.70 -7.00
CA ARG A 414 4.77 1.58 -7.21
C ARG A 414 3.58 1.61 -6.25
N SER A 415 3.82 1.89 -4.97
CA SER A 415 2.75 2.02 -3.98
C SER A 415 1.84 3.21 -4.26
N PHE A 416 2.40 4.33 -4.71
CA PHE A 416 1.59 5.53 -4.98
C PHE A 416 0.81 5.48 -6.30
N GLU A 417 1.29 4.75 -7.33
CA GLU A 417 0.74 4.82 -8.69
C GLU A 417 0.17 3.48 -9.19
N ASN A 418 0.71 2.34 -8.76
CA ASN A 418 0.50 1.03 -9.39
C ASN A 418 -0.17 -0.02 -8.50
N ASN A 419 -0.12 0.13 -7.19
CA ASN A 419 -0.71 -0.85 -6.28
C ASN A 419 -2.09 -0.42 -5.78
N PHE A 420 -2.87 -1.41 -5.35
CA PHE A 420 -4.00 -1.19 -4.46
C PHE A 420 -3.45 -1.13 -3.03
N GLU A 421 -3.57 0.02 -2.40
CA GLU A 421 -3.05 0.30 -1.05
C GLU A 421 -4.17 0.80 -0.14
N SER A 422 -3.92 0.73 1.18
CA SER A 422 -4.80 1.30 2.19
C SER A 422 -3.99 1.85 3.35
N ASN A 423 -4.29 3.09 3.74
CA ASN A 423 -3.73 3.73 4.92
C ASN A 423 -4.86 4.26 5.81
N VAL A 424 -4.62 4.25 7.12
CA VAL A 424 -5.48 4.93 8.09
C VAL A 424 -4.81 6.23 8.47
N PHE A 425 -5.50 7.35 8.22
CA PHE A 425 -5.08 8.67 8.68
C PHE A 425 -5.83 8.97 9.98
N ILE A 426 -5.10 9.32 11.02
CA ILE A 426 -5.59 9.46 12.40
C ILE A 426 -5.29 10.87 12.87
N TYR A 427 -6.35 11.60 13.19
CA TYR A 427 -6.32 13.00 13.65
C TYR A 427 -6.56 13.03 15.15
N ASP A 428 -5.63 12.45 15.91
CA ASP A 428 -5.71 12.34 17.36
C ASP A 428 -4.35 12.46 18.02
N ARG A 429 -4.25 13.39 18.98
CA ARG A 429 -2.97 13.68 19.65
C ARG A 429 -2.40 12.48 20.40
N THR A 430 -3.25 11.76 21.12
CA THR A 430 -2.82 10.60 21.93
C THR A 430 -2.22 9.52 21.06
N THR A 431 -2.89 9.22 19.96
CA THR A 431 -2.45 8.23 18.97
C THR A 431 -1.19 8.67 18.22
N ALA A 432 -1.11 9.96 17.85
CA ALA A 432 0.07 10.52 17.20
C ALA A 432 1.31 10.49 18.12
N LEU A 433 1.16 10.85 19.40
CA LEU A 433 2.23 10.75 20.39
C LEU A 433 2.70 9.30 20.56
N ARG A 434 1.78 8.33 20.61
CA ARG A 434 2.15 6.92 20.68
C ARG A 434 2.91 6.46 19.45
N MET A 435 2.53 6.88 18.25
CA MET A 435 3.27 6.57 17.03
C MET A 435 4.65 7.25 17.00
N LYS A 436 4.77 8.47 17.51
CA LYS A 436 6.06 9.16 17.70
C LYS A 436 6.99 8.39 18.65
N GLU A 437 6.46 7.90 19.78
CA GLU A 437 7.23 7.06 20.72
C GLU A 437 7.76 5.80 20.03
N ILE A 438 6.95 5.15 19.19
CA ILE A 438 7.36 3.99 18.38
C ILE A 438 8.53 4.39 17.47
N PHE A 439 8.40 5.49 16.71
CA PHE A 439 9.47 5.97 15.83
C PHE A 439 10.75 6.28 16.60
N ILE A 440 10.67 6.97 17.73
CA ILE A 440 11.84 7.32 18.57
C ILE A 440 12.49 6.07 19.19
N SER A 441 11.69 5.05 19.53
CA SER A 441 12.24 3.76 19.97
C SER A 441 13.03 3.06 18.88
N ASP A 442 12.48 3.02 17.66
CA ASP A 442 13.15 2.43 16.49
C ASP A 442 14.40 3.24 16.07
N GLU A 443 14.38 4.58 16.26
CA GLU A 443 15.51 5.46 15.98
C GLU A 443 16.75 5.11 16.83
N GLN A 444 16.57 4.57 18.03
CA GLN A 444 17.68 4.13 18.89
C GLN A 444 18.46 2.96 18.27
N GLU A 445 17.83 2.19 17.41
CA GLU A 445 18.43 1.08 16.65
C GLU A 445 18.99 1.53 15.29
N CYS A 446 19.12 2.83 15.07
CA CYS A 446 19.56 3.40 13.82
C CYS A 446 20.95 4.01 13.89
N VAL A 447 21.59 4.10 12.73
CA VAL A 447 22.78 4.94 12.52
C VAL A 447 22.43 6.06 11.53
N ASP A 448 23.03 7.22 11.74
CA ASP A 448 22.86 8.35 10.81
C ASP A 448 23.52 8.03 9.45
N PHE A 449 22.81 8.30 8.37
CA PHE A 449 23.29 8.04 7.02
C PHE A 449 24.60 8.77 6.70
N LEU A 450 24.73 10.05 7.06
CA LEU A 450 25.92 10.85 6.77
C LEU A 450 27.14 10.37 7.53
N SER A 451 26.96 9.73 8.70
CA SER A 451 28.06 9.14 9.47
C SER A 451 28.67 7.91 8.77
N VAL A 452 27.84 7.15 8.05
CA VAL A 452 28.25 5.90 7.36
C VAL A 452 28.67 6.16 5.91
N TYR A 453 27.93 7.00 5.21
CA TYR A 453 28.09 7.26 3.78
C TYR A 453 28.53 8.71 3.50
N SER A 454 29.81 9.02 3.69
CA SER A 454 30.34 10.28 3.18
C SER A 454 30.55 10.20 1.67
N GLU A 455 30.27 11.30 0.93
CA GLU A 455 30.42 11.34 -0.54
C GLU A 455 31.80 10.93 -1.03
N ARG A 456 32.87 11.26 -0.26
CA ARG A 456 34.26 10.94 -0.60
C ARG A 456 34.58 9.44 -0.58
N LYS A 457 33.74 8.59 0.05
CA LYS A 457 33.98 7.15 0.22
C LYS A 457 33.26 6.27 -0.79
N ARG A 458 32.44 6.86 -1.70
CA ARG A 458 31.63 6.05 -2.63
C ARG A 458 32.35 5.89 -3.98
N PRO A 459 32.71 4.65 -4.40
CA PRO A 459 33.36 4.38 -5.68
C PRO A 459 32.49 4.86 -6.84
N PHE A 460 33.13 5.40 -7.89
CA PHE A 460 32.43 5.86 -9.11
C PHE A 460 31.52 4.80 -9.71
N MET A 461 31.98 3.55 -9.81
CA MET A 461 31.20 2.43 -10.37
C MET A 461 29.93 2.14 -9.56
N HIS A 462 29.99 2.33 -8.24
CA HIS A 462 28.81 2.15 -7.37
C HIS A 462 27.77 3.25 -7.64
N ARG A 463 28.21 4.50 -7.72
CA ARG A 463 27.34 5.64 -8.05
C ARG A 463 26.73 5.51 -9.46
N LEU A 464 27.50 5.01 -10.42
CA LEU A 464 27.01 4.74 -11.78
C LEU A 464 25.93 3.64 -11.75
N ALA A 465 26.14 2.55 -11.01
CA ALA A 465 25.16 1.48 -10.86
C ALA A 465 23.85 1.99 -10.24
N GLU A 466 23.94 2.80 -9.18
CA GLU A 466 22.77 3.44 -8.54
C GLU A 466 22.00 4.33 -9.53
N SER A 467 22.73 5.16 -10.30
CA SER A 467 22.12 6.04 -11.31
C SER A 467 21.44 5.26 -12.43
N LEU A 468 22.04 4.15 -12.88
CA LEU A 468 21.44 3.27 -13.88
C LEU A 468 20.19 2.58 -13.35
N VAL A 469 20.23 2.05 -12.12
CA VAL A 469 19.09 1.38 -11.49
C VAL A 469 17.95 2.38 -11.23
N ARG A 470 18.26 3.64 -10.90
CA ARG A 470 17.27 4.71 -10.73
C ARG A 470 16.36 4.89 -11.95
N LEU A 471 16.86 4.67 -13.17
CA LEU A 471 16.03 4.75 -14.38
C LEU A 471 14.90 3.73 -14.39
N PHE A 472 15.06 2.63 -13.65
CA PHE A 472 14.07 1.57 -13.52
C PHE A 472 13.17 1.73 -12.30
N SER A 473 13.37 2.75 -11.45
CA SER A 473 12.57 2.96 -10.23
C SER A 473 11.05 2.98 -10.46
N PRO A 474 10.50 3.45 -11.60
CA PRO A 474 9.06 3.37 -11.86
C PRO A 474 8.55 1.94 -12.13
N LEU A 475 9.47 0.98 -12.34
CA LEU A 475 9.14 -0.44 -12.61
C LEU A 475 9.39 -1.33 -11.38
N LEU A 476 10.19 -0.83 -10.42
CA LEU A 476 10.56 -1.51 -9.18
C LEU A 476 9.53 -1.23 -8.09
#